data_7802c00cb841a6e22eb9bcc8a8947a6a
#
_entry.id   7802c00cb841a6e22eb9bcc8a8947a6a
#
_cell.length_a   1.000
_cell.length_b   1.000
_cell.length_c   1.000
_cell.angle_alpha   90.00
_cell.angle_beta   90.00
_cell.angle_gamma   90.00
#
_symmetry.space_group_name_H-M   'P 1'
#
loop_
_entity.id
_entity.type
_entity.pdbx_description
1 polymer ?
#
loop_
_entity_poly.entity_id
_entity_poly.type
_entity_poly.pdbx_seq_one_letter_code
_entity_poly.pdbx_strand_id
1 'polypeptide(L)'
;SAHPGVHRLVADLKSRGFNHAKVHEGLYDNFLENRLRFIGHVLLHRMEIFYEYNTALIAVPKSDLLRFDIKTGDTEGLVNFPQTIQGIKLVAVVIDRDEERKWSFRSKGDFDCNAFARKYFEGGGHFAAAGGRSSDPLDVAVKKFIQAIKENKSQLQ
;
A
#
# COMPACT_ATOMS: atom_id res chain seq x y z
N SER A 1 11.32 14.15 -4.98
CA SER A 1 12.58 14.48 -5.69
C SER A 1 13.74 14.30 -4.72
N ALA A 2 14.80 13.63 -5.16
CA ALA A 2 15.98 13.42 -4.34
C ALA A 2 16.72 14.75 -4.10
N HIS A 3 17.17 14.99 -2.86
CA HIS A 3 17.97 16.17 -2.52
C HIS A 3 19.26 16.20 -3.38
N PRO A 4 19.72 17.37 -3.89
CA PRO A 4 20.93 17.48 -4.73
C PRO A 4 22.17 16.79 -4.14
N GLY A 5 22.29 16.74 -2.82
CA GLY A 5 23.37 16.02 -2.12
C GLY A 5 23.38 14.51 -2.37
N VAL A 6 22.22 13.89 -2.61
CA VAL A 6 22.13 12.45 -2.92
C VAL A 6 22.76 12.15 -4.28
N HIS A 7 22.53 13.01 -5.27
CA HIS A 7 23.12 12.85 -6.61
C HIS A 7 24.64 13.01 -6.57
N ARG A 8 25.16 13.96 -5.77
CA ARG A 8 26.61 14.14 -5.56
C ARG A 8 27.24 12.93 -4.86
N LEU A 9 26.57 12.40 -3.83
CA LEU A 9 27.03 11.19 -3.13
C LEU A 9 27.09 9.98 -4.09
N VAL A 10 26.08 9.78 -4.91
CA VAL A 10 26.08 8.69 -5.90
C VAL A 10 27.20 8.87 -6.92
N ALA A 11 27.47 10.11 -7.39
CA ALA A 11 28.55 10.39 -8.30
C ALA A 11 29.92 10.10 -7.68
N ASP A 12 30.16 10.52 -6.43
CA ASP A 12 31.40 10.25 -5.68
C ASP A 12 31.60 8.73 -5.48
N LEU A 13 30.55 8.01 -5.07
CA LEU A 13 30.59 6.55 -4.92
C LEU A 13 30.94 5.85 -6.24
N LYS A 14 30.38 6.28 -7.35
CA LYS A 14 30.68 5.74 -8.68
C LYS A 14 32.15 5.99 -9.07
N SER A 15 32.69 7.18 -8.78
CA SER A 15 34.11 7.48 -9.06
C SER A 15 35.07 6.63 -8.25
N ARG A 16 34.64 6.11 -7.09
CA ARG A 16 35.39 5.16 -6.24
C ARG A 16 35.19 3.69 -6.61
N GLY A 17 34.58 3.38 -7.76
CA GLY A 17 34.37 2.02 -8.25
C GLY A 17 33.11 1.33 -7.73
N PHE A 18 32.18 2.09 -7.12
CA PHE A 18 30.89 1.55 -6.69
C PHE A 18 30.07 1.05 -7.88
N ASN A 19 29.75 -0.24 -7.89
CA ASN A 19 28.95 -0.82 -8.95
C ASN A 19 27.46 -0.63 -8.65
N HIS A 20 26.90 0.46 -9.17
CA HIS A 20 25.49 0.81 -9.02
C HIS A 20 24.55 -0.29 -9.53
N ALA A 21 24.90 -0.98 -10.63
CA ALA A 21 24.08 -2.04 -11.19
C ALA A 21 23.96 -3.24 -10.24
N LYS A 22 25.06 -3.69 -9.63
CA LYS A 22 25.04 -4.78 -8.63
C LYS A 22 24.22 -4.43 -7.40
N VAL A 23 24.31 -3.18 -6.94
CA VAL A 23 23.52 -2.75 -5.78
C VAL A 23 22.04 -2.64 -6.13
N HIS A 24 21.72 -2.13 -7.30
CA HIS A 24 20.35 -2.08 -7.81
C HIS A 24 19.77 -3.50 -7.93
N GLU A 25 20.51 -4.42 -8.54
CA GLU A 25 20.15 -5.84 -8.65
C GLU A 25 19.89 -6.45 -7.26
N GLY A 26 20.79 -6.28 -6.30
CA GLY A 26 20.64 -6.79 -4.94
C GLY A 26 19.48 -6.18 -4.15
N LEU A 27 19.04 -4.96 -4.48
CA LEU A 27 17.91 -4.29 -3.85
C LEU A 27 16.56 -4.61 -4.50
N TYR A 28 16.53 -4.79 -5.83
CA TYR A 28 15.28 -4.88 -6.58
C TYR A 28 15.01 -6.26 -7.19
N ASP A 29 16.05 -7.05 -7.50
CA ASP A 29 15.89 -8.35 -8.16
C ASP A 29 15.90 -9.52 -7.17
N ASN A 30 15.27 -9.33 -6.00
CA ASN A 30 15.18 -10.33 -4.93
C ASN A 30 13.76 -10.84 -4.67
N PHE A 31 12.81 -10.58 -5.58
CA PHE A 31 11.46 -11.07 -5.45
C PHE A 31 11.40 -12.58 -5.69
N LEU A 32 10.81 -13.31 -4.76
CA LEU A 32 10.44 -14.69 -5.01
C LEU A 32 9.28 -14.77 -6.02
N GLU A 33 9.29 -15.80 -6.87
CA GLU A 33 8.27 -16.00 -7.89
C GLU A 33 6.84 -16.00 -7.31
N ASN A 34 6.64 -16.67 -6.17
CA ASN A 34 5.34 -16.73 -5.49
C ASN A 34 4.82 -15.35 -5.10
N ARG A 35 5.70 -14.46 -4.63
CA ARG A 35 5.35 -13.08 -4.31
C ARG A 35 4.91 -12.30 -5.54
N LEU A 36 5.61 -12.46 -6.66
CA LEU A 36 5.24 -11.79 -7.91
C LEU A 36 3.90 -12.29 -8.45
N ARG A 37 3.66 -13.61 -8.40
CA ARG A 37 2.37 -14.21 -8.75
C ARG A 37 1.24 -13.75 -7.84
N PHE A 38 1.51 -13.65 -6.53
CA PHE A 38 0.57 -13.09 -5.56
C PHE A 38 0.18 -11.64 -5.90
N ILE A 39 1.16 -10.78 -6.20
CA ILE A 39 0.90 -9.39 -6.60
C ILE A 39 -0.02 -9.36 -7.83
N GLY A 40 0.29 -10.13 -8.87
CA GLY A 40 -0.56 -10.24 -10.07
C GLY A 40 -1.98 -10.70 -9.73
N HIS A 41 -2.12 -11.71 -8.87
CA HIS A 41 -3.42 -12.23 -8.44
C HIS A 41 -4.25 -11.16 -7.71
N VAL A 42 -3.69 -10.48 -6.72
CA VAL A 42 -4.45 -9.49 -5.93
C VAL A 42 -4.78 -8.25 -6.74
N LEU A 43 -3.93 -7.81 -7.64
CA LEU A 43 -4.23 -6.69 -8.53
C LEU A 43 -5.36 -7.01 -9.50
N LEU A 44 -5.41 -8.25 -10.01
CA LEU A 44 -6.45 -8.67 -10.94
C LEU A 44 -7.78 -9.02 -10.25
N HIS A 45 -7.74 -9.69 -9.10
CA HIS A 45 -8.92 -10.31 -8.49
C HIS A 45 -9.39 -9.66 -7.18
N ARG A 46 -8.56 -8.82 -6.54
CA ARG A 46 -8.86 -8.23 -5.23
C ARG A 46 -8.86 -6.71 -5.21
N MET A 47 -8.43 -6.07 -6.30
CA MET A 47 -8.47 -4.62 -6.40
C MET A 47 -9.85 -4.16 -6.87
N GLU A 48 -10.43 -3.24 -6.14
CA GLU A 48 -11.68 -2.57 -6.45
C GLU A 48 -11.45 -1.06 -6.54
N ILE A 49 -12.01 -0.43 -7.58
CA ILE A 49 -11.90 1.02 -7.79
C ILE A 49 -13.27 1.65 -7.56
N PHE A 50 -13.33 2.56 -6.61
CA PHE A 50 -14.48 3.39 -6.31
C PHE A 50 -14.31 4.74 -7.02
N TYR A 51 -14.67 4.79 -8.29
CA TYR A 51 -14.47 5.97 -9.15
C TYR A 51 -15.14 7.22 -8.58
N GLU A 52 -16.31 7.07 -7.96
CA GLU A 52 -17.07 8.17 -7.35
C GLU A 52 -16.31 8.82 -6.17
N TYR A 53 -15.37 8.09 -5.56
CA TYR A 53 -14.56 8.52 -4.40
C TYR A 53 -13.07 8.63 -4.72
N ASN A 54 -12.66 8.50 -5.99
CA ASN A 54 -11.25 8.48 -6.38
C ASN A 54 -10.39 7.57 -5.49
N THR A 55 -10.91 6.41 -5.13
CA THR A 55 -10.33 5.51 -4.13
C THR A 55 -10.15 4.11 -4.69
N ALA A 56 -9.01 3.48 -4.39
CA ALA A 56 -8.74 2.08 -4.66
C ALA A 56 -8.62 1.29 -3.35
N LEU A 57 -9.20 0.10 -3.32
CA LEU A 57 -9.12 -0.86 -2.23
C LEU A 57 -8.56 -2.19 -2.74
N ILE A 58 -7.64 -2.78 -1.99
CA ILE A 58 -7.25 -4.19 -2.13
C ILE A 58 -7.57 -4.89 -0.81
N ALA A 59 -8.48 -5.85 -0.83
CA ALA A 59 -8.83 -6.67 0.31
C ALA A 59 -8.29 -8.08 0.11
N VAL A 60 -7.28 -8.46 0.90
CA VAL A 60 -6.57 -9.74 0.78
C VAL A 60 -7.04 -10.70 1.85
N PRO A 61 -7.80 -11.76 1.50
CA PRO A 61 -8.22 -12.77 2.45
C PRO A 61 -7.03 -13.68 2.85
N LYS A 62 -7.12 -14.27 4.03
CA LYS A 62 -6.12 -15.23 4.53
C LYS A 62 -5.89 -16.39 3.56
N SER A 63 -6.92 -16.85 2.86
CA SER A 63 -6.82 -17.91 1.86
C SER A 63 -5.82 -17.60 0.73
N ASP A 64 -5.73 -16.33 0.30
CA ASP A 64 -4.77 -15.92 -0.71
C ASP A 64 -3.33 -15.92 -0.16
N LEU A 65 -3.15 -15.50 1.10
CA LEU A 65 -1.83 -15.56 1.75
C LEU A 65 -1.32 -17.01 1.83
N LEU A 66 -2.20 -17.94 2.23
CA LEU A 66 -1.86 -19.36 2.32
C LEU A 66 -1.58 -19.95 0.92
N ARG A 67 -2.44 -19.66 -0.06
CA ARG A 67 -2.30 -20.15 -1.43
C ARG A 67 -0.94 -19.83 -2.07
N PHE A 68 -0.42 -18.65 -1.80
CA PHE A 68 0.84 -18.17 -2.39
C PHE A 68 2.01 -18.23 -1.40
N ASP A 69 1.84 -18.84 -0.23
CA ASP A 69 2.86 -18.93 0.84
C ASP A 69 3.46 -17.56 1.19
N ILE A 70 2.59 -16.55 1.38
CA ILE A 70 2.98 -15.16 1.64
C ILE A 70 3.32 -14.97 3.12
N LYS A 71 4.53 -14.50 3.38
CA LYS A 71 5.05 -14.23 4.72
C LYS A 71 4.85 -12.76 5.11
N THR A 72 5.13 -12.47 6.37
CA THR A 72 5.21 -11.10 6.87
C THR A 72 6.30 -10.34 6.10
N GLY A 73 5.97 -9.16 5.58
CA GLY A 73 6.86 -8.37 4.72
C GLY A 73 6.57 -8.51 3.22
N ASP A 74 6.10 -9.67 2.74
CA ASP A 74 5.82 -9.88 1.31
C ASP A 74 4.71 -8.99 0.76
N THR A 75 3.82 -8.48 1.61
CA THR A 75 2.75 -7.55 1.25
C THR A 75 3.19 -6.08 1.26
N GLU A 76 4.43 -5.81 1.67
CA GLU A 76 4.96 -4.44 1.65
C GLU A 76 5.05 -3.91 0.22
N GLY A 77 4.68 -2.65 0.05
CA GLY A 77 4.67 -2.00 -1.26
C GLY A 77 3.44 -2.28 -2.11
N LEU A 78 2.58 -3.25 -1.75
CA LEU A 78 1.36 -3.55 -2.50
C LEU A 78 0.47 -2.30 -2.69
N VAL A 79 0.38 -1.46 -1.67
CA VAL A 79 -0.38 -0.21 -1.68
C VAL A 79 0.12 0.80 -2.72
N ASN A 80 1.35 0.69 -3.19
CA ASN A 80 1.93 1.62 -4.16
C ASN A 80 1.43 1.37 -5.59
N PHE A 81 1.00 0.15 -5.93
CA PHE A 81 0.52 -0.16 -7.28
C PHE A 81 -0.74 0.63 -7.64
N PRO A 82 -1.84 0.58 -6.86
CA PRO A 82 -3.02 1.36 -7.19
C PRO A 82 -2.79 2.87 -7.11
N GLN A 83 -1.79 3.32 -6.34
CA GLN A 83 -1.45 4.74 -6.26
C GLN A 83 -0.95 5.31 -7.60
N THR A 84 -0.48 4.46 -8.53
CA THR A 84 -0.06 4.89 -9.88
C THR A 84 -1.23 5.21 -10.80
N ILE A 85 -2.44 4.76 -10.48
CA ILE A 85 -3.63 4.99 -11.30
C ILE A 85 -3.96 6.49 -11.30
N GLN A 86 -4.20 7.02 -12.51
CA GLN A 86 -4.58 8.41 -12.70
C GLN A 86 -5.88 8.73 -11.96
N GLY A 87 -5.93 9.85 -11.26
CA GLY A 87 -7.13 10.31 -10.54
C GLY A 87 -7.35 9.69 -9.16
N ILE A 88 -6.65 8.61 -8.79
CA ILE A 88 -6.76 8.02 -7.46
C ILE A 88 -6.12 8.95 -6.42
N LYS A 89 -6.91 9.30 -5.41
CA LYS A 89 -6.51 10.14 -4.26
C LYS A 89 -6.22 9.32 -2.99
N LEU A 90 -6.97 8.24 -2.76
CA LEU A 90 -6.79 7.35 -1.61
C LEU A 90 -6.60 5.91 -2.08
N VAL A 91 -5.63 5.24 -1.52
CA VAL A 91 -5.44 3.79 -1.65
C VAL A 91 -5.48 3.15 -0.28
N ALA A 92 -6.25 2.09 -0.14
CA ALA A 92 -6.26 1.23 1.04
C ALA A 92 -5.93 -0.21 0.66
N VAL A 93 -5.12 -0.85 1.47
CA VAL A 93 -4.87 -2.30 1.44
C VAL A 93 -5.21 -2.85 2.81
N VAL A 94 -6.06 -3.86 2.85
CA VAL A 94 -6.35 -4.62 4.07
C VAL A 94 -5.91 -6.05 3.90
N ILE A 95 -5.12 -6.54 4.85
CA ILE A 95 -4.62 -7.92 4.90
C ILE A 95 -5.27 -8.65 6.06
N ASP A 96 -5.95 -9.74 5.75
CA ASP A 96 -6.54 -10.62 6.76
C ASP A 96 -5.45 -11.49 7.42
N ARG A 97 -5.01 -11.08 8.61
CA ARG A 97 -4.10 -11.84 9.46
C ARG A 97 -4.90 -12.64 10.49
N ASP A 98 -4.23 -13.52 11.25
CA ASP A 98 -4.90 -14.46 12.15
C ASP A 98 -5.83 -13.79 13.18
N GLU A 99 -5.33 -12.77 13.87
CA GLU A 99 -6.04 -12.10 14.97
C GLU A 99 -6.56 -10.70 14.58
N GLU A 100 -6.01 -10.09 13.53
CA GLU A 100 -6.35 -8.74 13.13
C GLU A 100 -6.35 -8.56 11.62
N ARG A 101 -7.05 -7.54 11.14
CA ARG A 101 -6.98 -7.01 9.77
C ARG A 101 -6.05 -5.83 9.80
N LYS A 102 -4.92 -5.97 9.08
CA LYS A 102 -3.90 -4.94 9.01
C LYS A 102 -4.16 -4.03 7.82
N TRP A 103 -4.32 -2.75 8.10
CA TRP A 103 -4.56 -1.72 7.09
C TRP A 103 -3.30 -0.96 6.75
N SER A 104 -3.18 -0.60 5.47
CA SER A 104 -2.19 0.35 4.96
C SER A 104 -2.90 1.37 4.07
N PHE A 105 -2.66 2.64 4.31
CA PHE A 105 -3.27 3.75 3.58
C PHE A 105 -2.19 4.59 2.91
N ARG A 106 -2.48 5.07 1.70
CA ARG A 106 -1.69 6.08 1.00
C ARG A 106 -2.64 7.10 0.38
N SER A 107 -2.27 8.37 0.42
CA SER A 107 -3.03 9.42 -0.22
C SER A 107 -2.18 10.31 -1.11
N LYS A 108 -2.86 11.04 -2.00
CA LYS A 108 -2.31 12.12 -2.82
C LYS A 108 -3.12 13.38 -2.61
N GLY A 109 -2.50 14.54 -2.88
CA GLY A 109 -3.15 15.84 -2.70
C GLY A 109 -3.41 16.14 -1.23
N ASP A 110 -4.59 16.65 -0.93
CA ASP A 110 -4.93 17.21 0.38
C ASP A 110 -5.66 16.23 1.31
N PHE A 111 -5.77 14.95 0.95
CA PHE A 111 -6.43 13.97 1.79
C PHE A 111 -5.49 13.47 2.90
N ASP A 112 -5.87 13.74 4.15
CA ASP A 112 -5.13 13.33 5.36
C ASP A 112 -5.45 11.88 5.75
N CYS A 113 -4.61 10.93 5.30
CA CYS A 113 -4.76 9.52 5.66
C CYS A 113 -4.43 9.24 7.14
N ASN A 114 -3.67 10.07 7.84
CA ASN A 114 -3.43 9.91 9.28
C ASN A 114 -4.71 10.21 10.07
N ALA A 115 -5.38 11.33 9.80
CA ALA A 115 -6.66 11.65 10.40
C ALA A 115 -7.73 10.60 10.09
N PHE A 116 -7.78 10.12 8.84
CA PHE A 116 -8.68 9.05 8.41
C PHE A 116 -8.44 7.74 9.17
N ALA A 117 -7.19 7.28 9.26
CA ALA A 117 -6.83 6.07 9.99
C ALA A 117 -7.14 6.15 11.48
N ARG A 118 -6.90 7.31 12.12
CA ARG A 118 -7.24 7.54 13.53
C ARG A 118 -8.73 7.52 13.78
N LYS A 119 -9.53 8.10 12.89
CA LYS A 119 -10.99 8.21 13.06
C LYS A 119 -11.71 6.88 12.89
N TYR A 120 -11.30 6.05 11.90
CA TYR A 120 -12.07 4.88 11.50
C TYR A 120 -11.41 3.53 11.82
N PHE A 121 -10.08 3.52 11.96
CA PHE A 121 -9.29 2.30 12.13
C PHE A 121 -8.26 2.55 13.21
N GLU A 122 -8.18 1.79 14.24
CA GLU A 122 -7.21 1.92 15.33
C GLU A 122 -5.77 2.12 14.79
N GLY A 123 -5.48 3.32 14.29
CA GLY A 123 -4.29 3.58 13.50
C GLY A 123 -3.77 5.00 13.56
N GLY A 124 -2.91 5.33 12.62
CA GLY A 124 -2.28 6.62 12.44
C GLY A 124 -1.02 6.52 11.60
N GLY A 125 -0.30 7.62 11.49
CA GLY A 125 0.93 7.71 10.71
C GLY A 125 1.23 9.13 10.28
N HIS A 126 1.62 9.28 9.01
CA HIS A 126 1.87 10.58 8.39
C HIS A 126 0.69 10.99 7.51
N PHE A 127 0.64 12.25 7.11
CA PHE A 127 -0.41 12.83 6.27
C PHE A 127 -0.73 11.97 5.03
N ALA A 128 0.28 11.58 4.26
CA ALA A 128 0.12 10.81 3.01
C ALA A 128 0.34 9.29 3.17
N ALA A 129 0.66 8.81 4.38
CA ALA A 129 0.98 7.41 4.63
C ALA A 129 0.63 7.02 6.07
N ALA A 130 -0.38 6.21 6.24
CA ALA A 130 -0.85 5.74 7.53
C ALA A 130 -1.09 4.24 7.53
N GLY A 131 -1.20 3.66 8.72
CA GLY A 131 -1.61 2.29 8.93
C GLY A 131 -2.71 2.21 9.98
N GLY A 132 -3.31 1.05 10.11
CA GLY A 132 -4.33 0.79 11.12
C GLY A 132 -4.58 -0.69 11.27
N ARG A 133 -5.47 -1.02 12.18
CA ARG A 133 -5.91 -2.40 12.43
C ARG A 133 -7.41 -2.44 12.73
N SER A 134 -7.98 -3.62 12.59
CA SER A 134 -9.36 -3.90 12.93
C SER A 134 -9.47 -5.34 13.40
N SER A 135 -10.21 -5.58 14.47
CA SER A 135 -10.56 -6.92 14.97
C SER A 135 -11.76 -7.53 14.25
N ASP A 136 -12.52 -6.70 13.51
CA ASP A 136 -13.70 -7.18 12.79
C ASP A 136 -13.33 -8.19 11.70
N PRO A 137 -14.22 -9.12 11.31
CA PRO A 137 -14.05 -9.93 10.10
C PRO A 137 -13.78 -9.09 8.86
N LEU A 138 -13.07 -9.66 7.87
CA LEU A 138 -12.63 -8.92 6.68
C LEU A 138 -13.77 -8.22 5.94
N ASP A 139 -14.89 -8.90 5.76
CA ASP A 139 -16.08 -8.36 5.07
C ASP A 139 -16.71 -7.19 5.83
N VAL A 140 -16.73 -7.25 7.16
CA VAL A 140 -17.21 -6.16 8.02
C VAL A 140 -16.24 -4.97 7.97
N ALA A 141 -14.93 -5.23 8.04
CA ALA A 141 -13.91 -4.21 7.93
C ALA A 141 -13.95 -3.47 6.58
N VAL A 142 -14.19 -4.22 5.48
CA VAL A 142 -14.38 -3.64 4.14
C VAL A 142 -15.65 -2.77 4.07
N LYS A 143 -16.78 -3.22 4.63
CA LYS A 143 -18.01 -2.42 4.68
C LYS A 143 -17.82 -1.12 5.46
N LYS A 144 -17.09 -1.19 6.59
CA LYS A 144 -16.73 0.00 7.38
C LYS A 144 -15.88 0.97 6.57
N PHE A 145 -14.92 0.47 5.81
CA PHE A 145 -14.10 1.30 4.90
C PHE A 145 -14.94 1.99 3.84
N ILE A 146 -15.85 1.25 3.18
CA ILE A 146 -16.75 1.82 2.17
C ILE A 146 -17.62 2.92 2.78
N GLN A 147 -18.15 2.74 3.98
CA GLN A 147 -18.90 3.77 4.68
C GLN A 147 -18.02 4.99 4.99
N ALA A 148 -16.78 4.76 5.44
CA ALA A 148 -15.83 5.83 5.75
C ALA A 148 -15.49 6.70 4.52
N ILE A 149 -15.29 6.11 3.33
CA ILE A 149 -15.03 6.89 2.10
C ILE A 149 -16.26 7.67 1.65
N LYS A 150 -17.48 7.15 1.86
CA LYS A 150 -18.72 7.88 1.59
C LYS A 150 -18.83 9.15 2.45
N GLU A 151 -18.50 9.05 3.73
CA GLU A 151 -18.50 10.20 4.67
C GLU A 151 -17.44 11.25 4.32
N ASN A 152 -16.37 10.87 3.62
CA ASN A 152 -15.28 11.76 3.20
C ASN A 152 -15.34 12.13 1.71
N LYS A 153 -16.47 11.92 1.05
CA LYS A 153 -16.64 12.15 -0.40
C LYS A 153 -16.14 13.52 -0.85
N SER A 154 -16.47 14.59 -0.13
CA SER A 154 -16.07 15.97 -0.49
C SER A 154 -14.55 16.19 -0.51
N GLN A 155 -13.78 15.42 0.26
CA GLN A 155 -12.33 15.50 0.31
C GLN A 155 -11.66 14.59 -0.73
N LEU A 156 -12.40 13.61 -1.27
CA LEU A 156 -11.91 12.64 -2.25
C LEU A 156 -12.27 13.01 -3.70
N GLN A 157 -13.14 13.98 -3.90
CA GLN A 157 -13.52 14.49 -5.22
C GLN A 157 -12.60 15.58 -5.76
#